data_1e6f423dae143a9bb6749d8b688eeb88
#
_entry.id   1e6f423dae143a9bb6749d8b688eeb88
#
_cell.length_a   1.000
_cell.length_b   1.000
_cell.length_c   1.000
_cell.angle_alpha   90.00
_cell.angle_beta   90.00
_cell.angle_gamma   90.00
#
_symmetry.space_group_name_H-M   'P 1'
#
loop_
_entity.id
_entity.type
_entity.pdbx_description
1 polymer ?
#
loop_
_entity_poly.entity_id
_entity_poly.type
_entity_poly.pdbx_seq_one_letter_code
_entity_poly.pdbx_strand_id
1 'polypeptide(L)'
;MVAALLFVTALLAPAIAQARDLVVFGEPTLEKALKSVGTLWQTRTGTRVNVFVAPTDLSYAQIERGARCDVIFALVGAATDDAARGKIIHADTIRRALRNSLVLVGSDPGATPSSNATLADIGRLIASKRLAIANPDRDVAGARALDLLRKLGITVDDSNKAVAVAESSAGVVSLLSANKAQLGIVYATDALSGFRLVVPLPTLDQLPIDYVVARARDPELDVQPFLAFLKSPEAKVTFTSAGLTPIDD
;
A
#
# COMPACT_ATOMS: atom_id res chain seq x y z
N MET A 1 -54.43 54.75 20.87
CA MET A 1 -54.16 53.42 20.25
C MET A 1 -52.76 53.49 19.70
N VAL A 2 -51.79 52.84 20.36
CA VAL A 2 -50.38 52.79 19.94
C VAL A 2 -50.16 51.37 19.42
N ALA A 3 -49.88 51.23 18.13
CA ALA A 3 -49.58 49.93 17.49
C ALA A 3 -48.11 49.60 17.71
N ALA A 4 -47.80 48.56 18.46
CA ALA A 4 -46.47 48.01 18.65
C ALA A 4 -46.10 47.14 17.44
N LEU A 5 -45.07 47.55 16.67
CA LEU A 5 -44.47 46.79 15.56
C LEU A 5 -43.44 45.81 16.14
N LEU A 6 -43.77 44.50 16.15
CA LEU A 6 -42.84 43.42 16.50
C LEU A 6 -41.92 43.15 15.30
N PHE A 7 -40.64 43.51 15.44
CA PHE A 7 -39.59 43.08 14.51
C PHE A 7 -39.14 41.66 14.86
N VAL A 8 -39.51 40.69 14.04
CA VAL A 8 -38.99 39.32 14.11
C VAL A 8 -37.66 39.27 13.34
N THR A 9 -36.56 39.33 14.07
CA THR A 9 -35.21 39.05 13.50
C THR A 9 -35.05 37.54 13.31
N ALA A 10 -35.20 37.08 12.09
CA ALA A 10 -34.84 35.72 11.72
C ALA A 10 -33.31 35.55 11.80
N LEU A 11 -32.82 34.82 12.82
CA LEU A 11 -31.43 34.34 12.86
C LEU A 11 -31.25 33.32 11.73
N LEU A 12 -30.60 33.71 10.63
CA LEU A 12 -30.04 32.78 9.69
C LEU A 12 -28.87 32.06 10.38
N ALA A 13 -29.11 30.86 10.91
CA ALA A 13 -28.03 29.96 11.28
C ALA A 13 -27.26 29.58 10.02
N PRO A 14 -25.92 29.73 9.98
CA PRO A 14 -25.16 29.24 8.83
C PRO A 14 -25.38 27.74 8.73
N ALA A 15 -25.90 27.28 7.60
CA ALA A 15 -25.91 25.86 7.25
C ALA A 15 -24.45 25.40 7.22
N ILE A 16 -24.03 24.65 8.23
CA ILE A 16 -22.74 23.97 8.22
C ILE A 16 -22.85 22.96 7.07
N ALA A 17 -22.36 23.34 5.92
CA ALA A 17 -22.19 22.40 4.82
C ALA A 17 -21.29 21.27 5.35
N GLN A 18 -21.88 20.12 5.63
CA GLN A 18 -21.14 18.95 6.08
C GLN A 18 -20.16 18.60 4.97
N ALA A 19 -18.88 18.83 5.22
CA ALA A 19 -17.84 18.53 4.26
C ALA A 19 -17.95 17.03 3.91
N ARG A 20 -18.15 16.73 2.64
CA ARG A 20 -18.23 15.34 2.18
C ARG A 20 -16.88 14.68 2.41
N ASP A 21 -16.89 13.43 2.85
CA ASP A 21 -15.68 12.64 3.04
C ASP A 21 -15.03 12.32 1.69
N LEU A 22 -13.71 12.37 1.64
CA LEU A 22 -12.93 11.91 0.48
C LEU A 22 -12.83 10.39 0.53
N VAL A 23 -13.08 9.70 -0.58
CA VAL A 23 -13.02 8.24 -0.71
C VAL A 23 -11.78 7.85 -1.50
N VAL A 24 -10.88 7.11 -0.84
CA VAL A 24 -9.60 6.64 -1.40
C VAL A 24 -9.59 5.13 -1.45
N PHE A 25 -9.37 4.57 -2.64
CA PHE A 25 -9.08 3.15 -2.81
C PHE A 25 -7.57 2.92 -2.93
N GLY A 26 -7.08 1.77 -2.44
CA GLY A 26 -5.67 1.42 -2.54
C GLY A 26 -5.40 -0.07 -2.37
N GLU A 27 -4.17 -0.47 -2.65
CA GLU A 27 -3.68 -1.81 -2.39
C GLU A 27 -3.60 -2.09 -0.88
N PRO A 28 -3.82 -3.34 -0.43
CA PRO A 28 -3.77 -3.71 0.99
C PRO A 28 -2.44 -3.32 1.67
N THR A 29 -1.33 -3.42 0.95
CA THR A 29 0.00 -3.04 1.42
C THR A 29 0.15 -1.54 1.74
N LEU A 30 -0.76 -0.71 1.24
CA LEU A 30 -0.79 0.74 1.46
C LEU A 30 -1.71 1.16 2.61
N GLU A 31 -2.50 0.25 3.20
CA GLU A 31 -3.57 0.57 4.15
C GLU A 31 -3.10 1.49 5.29
N LYS A 32 -2.05 1.08 6.00
CA LYS A 32 -1.52 1.84 7.14
C LYS A 32 -1.05 3.23 6.73
N ALA A 33 -0.34 3.32 5.62
CA ALA A 33 0.19 4.57 5.10
C ALA A 33 -0.94 5.52 4.67
N LEU A 34 -1.92 5.02 3.92
CA LEU A 34 -3.05 5.81 3.44
C LEU A 34 -3.94 6.30 4.60
N LYS A 35 -4.20 5.46 5.61
CA LYS A 35 -4.92 5.88 6.83
C LYS A 35 -4.17 6.97 7.58
N SER A 36 -2.85 6.85 7.73
CA SER A 36 -2.03 7.87 8.41
C SER A 36 -2.03 9.20 7.66
N VAL A 37 -1.84 9.16 6.35
CA VAL A 37 -1.91 10.37 5.49
C VAL A 37 -3.31 10.96 5.49
N GLY A 38 -4.34 10.12 5.47
CA GLY A 38 -5.74 10.56 5.60
C GLY A 38 -6.02 11.30 6.91
N THR A 39 -5.45 10.82 8.02
CA THR A 39 -5.55 11.50 9.33
C THR A 39 -4.86 12.86 9.31
N LEU A 40 -3.67 12.97 8.71
CA LEU A 40 -2.99 14.26 8.54
C LEU A 40 -3.81 15.23 7.70
N TRP A 41 -4.37 14.76 6.60
CA TRP A 41 -5.25 15.57 5.76
C TRP A 41 -6.47 16.07 6.51
N GLN A 42 -7.13 15.19 7.25
CA GLN A 42 -8.29 15.57 8.08
C GLN A 42 -7.92 16.61 9.14
N THR A 43 -6.79 16.45 9.81
CA THR A 43 -6.30 17.42 10.79
C THR A 43 -6.06 18.80 10.17
N ARG A 44 -5.56 18.83 8.93
CA ARG A 44 -5.23 20.05 8.21
C ARG A 44 -6.44 20.78 7.62
N THR A 45 -7.43 20.02 7.14
CA THR A 45 -8.53 20.57 6.31
C THR A 45 -9.91 20.38 6.90
N GLY A 46 -10.05 19.53 7.91
CA GLY A 46 -11.35 19.10 8.42
C GLY A 46 -12.04 18.02 7.57
N THR A 47 -11.55 17.74 6.35
CA THR A 47 -12.13 16.73 5.44
C THR A 47 -11.65 15.35 5.82
N ARG A 48 -12.57 14.45 6.18
CA ARG A 48 -12.25 13.05 6.47
C ARG A 48 -11.86 12.31 5.20
N VAL A 49 -10.93 11.35 5.34
CA VAL A 49 -10.53 10.42 4.28
C VAL A 49 -10.95 9.01 4.65
N ASN A 50 -11.86 8.44 3.88
CA ASN A 50 -12.28 7.04 4.01
C ASN A 50 -11.41 6.19 3.08
N VAL A 51 -10.60 5.31 3.67
CA VAL A 51 -9.67 4.43 2.96
C VAL A 51 -10.27 3.04 2.83
N PHE A 52 -10.39 2.56 1.60
CA PHE A 52 -10.78 1.20 1.26
C PHE A 52 -9.61 0.51 0.58
N VAL A 53 -9.30 -0.72 1.02
CA VAL A 53 -8.19 -1.48 0.44
C VAL A 53 -8.67 -2.82 -0.10
N ALA A 54 -8.26 -3.09 -1.33
CA ALA A 54 -8.40 -4.37 -2.00
C ALA A 54 -7.33 -4.46 -3.11
N PRO A 55 -7.00 -5.65 -3.62
CA PRO A 55 -6.24 -5.78 -4.85
C PRO A 55 -6.82 -4.89 -5.96
N THR A 56 -5.96 -4.33 -6.80
CA THR A 56 -6.37 -3.31 -7.79
C THR A 56 -7.51 -3.77 -8.69
N ASP A 57 -7.49 -5.02 -9.15
CA ASP A 57 -8.54 -5.62 -9.99
C ASP A 57 -9.89 -5.69 -9.28
N LEU A 58 -9.90 -6.04 -8.00
CA LEU A 58 -11.11 -6.06 -7.18
C LEU A 58 -11.62 -4.65 -6.88
N SER A 59 -10.73 -3.70 -6.63
CA SER A 59 -11.07 -2.28 -6.46
C SER A 59 -11.75 -1.75 -7.73
N TYR A 60 -11.20 -2.04 -8.90
CA TYR A 60 -11.78 -1.67 -10.17
C TYR A 60 -13.17 -2.29 -10.38
N ALA A 61 -13.31 -3.57 -10.10
CA ALA A 61 -14.61 -4.24 -10.21
C ALA A 61 -15.68 -3.65 -9.25
N GLN A 62 -15.29 -3.19 -8.07
CA GLN A 62 -16.21 -2.50 -7.14
C GLN A 62 -16.62 -1.13 -7.67
N ILE A 63 -15.68 -0.35 -8.21
CA ILE A 63 -15.95 0.98 -8.78
C ILE A 63 -16.84 0.85 -10.03
N GLU A 64 -16.58 -0.11 -10.91
CA GLU A 64 -17.43 -0.40 -12.08
C GLU A 64 -18.89 -0.75 -11.68
N ARG A 65 -19.09 -1.35 -10.51
CA ARG A 65 -20.40 -1.65 -9.95
C ARG A 65 -21.06 -0.48 -9.20
N GLY A 66 -20.44 0.69 -9.25
CA GLY A 66 -20.98 1.91 -8.65
C GLY A 66 -20.44 2.24 -7.25
N ALA A 67 -19.38 1.59 -6.78
CA ALA A 67 -18.73 2.04 -5.56
C ALA A 67 -18.11 3.43 -5.79
N ARG A 68 -18.40 4.34 -4.86
CA ARG A 68 -17.82 5.69 -4.91
C ARG A 68 -16.31 5.62 -4.71
N CYS A 69 -15.58 6.32 -5.57
CA CYS A 69 -14.14 6.51 -5.48
C CYS A 69 -13.79 7.92 -5.97
N ASP A 70 -12.98 8.64 -5.23
CA ASP A 70 -12.48 9.96 -5.62
C ASP A 70 -11.02 9.88 -6.08
N VAL A 71 -10.19 9.09 -5.36
CA VAL A 71 -8.77 8.86 -5.64
C VAL A 71 -8.46 7.38 -5.51
N ILE A 72 -7.64 6.85 -6.42
CA ILE A 72 -7.17 5.48 -6.35
C ILE A 72 -5.65 5.39 -6.39
N PHE A 73 -5.11 4.51 -5.54
CA PHE A 73 -3.74 4.03 -5.62
C PHE A 73 -3.75 2.60 -6.16
N ALA A 74 -3.14 2.41 -7.31
CA ALA A 74 -3.16 1.15 -8.06
C ALA A 74 -1.75 0.71 -8.45
N LEU A 75 -1.58 -0.59 -8.71
CA LEU A 75 -0.35 -1.10 -9.34
C LEU A 75 -0.19 -0.51 -10.74
N VAL A 76 1.05 -0.17 -11.12
CA VAL A 76 1.36 0.49 -12.41
C VAL A 76 0.75 -0.25 -13.59
N GLY A 77 0.93 -1.57 -13.71
CA GLY A 77 0.41 -2.35 -14.84
C GLY A 77 -1.12 -2.26 -14.97
N ALA A 78 -1.84 -2.50 -13.86
CA ALA A 78 -3.29 -2.44 -13.84
C ALA A 78 -3.83 -1.04 -14.16
N ALA A 79 -3.16 0.02 -13.66
CA ALA A 79 -3.54 1.39 -13.96
C ALA A 79 -3.35 1.75 -15.44
N THR A 80 -2.28 1.26 -16.06
CA THR A 80 -2.01 1.46 -17.49
C THR A 80 -3.08 0.79 -18.35
N ASP A 81 -3.47 -0.43 -17.99
CA ASP A 81 -4.49 -1.20 -18.70
C ASP A 81 -5.88 -0.57 -18.59
N ASP A 82 -6.22 0.00 -17.44
CA ASP A 82 -7.49 0.71 -17.25
C ASP A 82 -7.50 2.06 -17.98
N ALA A 83 -6.38 2.78 -17.93
CA ALA A 83 -6.24 4.06 -18.65
C ALA A 83 -6.47 3.90 -20.16
N ALA A 84 -5.99 2.78 -20.75
CA ALA A 84 -6.24 2.47 -22.15
C ALA A 84 -7.72 2.22 -22.45
N ARG A 85 -8.50 1.76 -21.47
CA ARG A 85 -9.95 1.54 -21.58
C ARG A 85 -10.78 2.76 -21.15
N GLY A 86 -10.19 3.69 -20.40
CA GLY A 86 -10.82 4.95 -19.97
C GLY A 86 -12.04 4.76 -19.07
N LYS A 87 -12.11 3.69 -18.28
CA LYS A 87 -13.34 3.33 -17.55
C LYS A 87 -13.40 3.90 -16.15
N ILE A 88 -12.30 3.83 -15.39
CA ILE A 88 -12.31 4.07 -13.94
C ILE A 88 -11.51 5.29 -13.56
N ILE A 89 -10.40 5.55 -14.24
CA ILE A 89 -9.48 6.64 -13.94
C ILE A 89 -9.32 7.60 -15.10
N HIS A 90 -8.94 8.83 -14.77
CA HIS A 90 -8.48 9.80 -15.75
C HIS A 90 -7.02 9.56 -16.10
N ALA A 91 -6.73 9.15 -17.32
CA ALA A 91 -5.39 8.79 -17.79
C ALA A 91 -4.37 9.93 -17.63
N ASP A 92 -4.79 11.17 -17.84
CA ASP A 92 -3.97 12.38 -17.71
C ASP A 92 -3.56 12.71 -16.26
N THR A 93 -4.22 12.06 -15.29
CA THR A 93 -3.94 12.25 -13.85
C THR A 93 -3.04 11.19 -13.26
N ILE A 94 -2.72 10.13 -14.00
CA ILE A 94 -1.86 9.05 -13.51
C ILE A 94 -0.46 9.59 -13.23
N ARG A 95 0.01 9.39 -11.99
CA ARG A 95 1.37 9.73 -11.57
C ARG A 95 1.93 8.59 -10.75
N ARG A 96 3.19 8.22 -10.97
CA ARG A 96 3.89 7.33 -10.02
C ARG A 96 3.99 8.07 -8.69
N ALA A 97 3.61 7.44 -7.61
CA ALA A 97 3.54 8.08 -6.31
C ALA A 97 4.42 7.39 -5.26
N LEU A 98 4.38 6.07 -5.24
CA LEU A 98 5.00 5.30 -4.18
C LEU A 98 5.69 4.06 -4.77
N ARG A 99 6.76 3.65 -4.11
CA ARG A 99 7.45 2.39 -4.35
C ARG A 99 7.49 1.56 -3.09
N ASN A 100 7.17 0.28 -3.20
CA ASN A 100 7.43 -0.72 -2.17
C ASN A 100 8.63 -1.58 -2.58
N SER A 101 9.28 -2.19 -1.62
CA SER A 101 10.37 -3.13 -1.82
C SER A 101 10.09 -4.43 -1.08
N LEU A 102 10.83 -5.47 -1.44
CA LEU A 102 10.83 -6.71 -0.69
C LEU A 102 12.02 -6.75 0.25
N VAL A 103 11.80 -7.36 1.39
CA VAL A 103 12.81 -7.58 2.42
C VAL A 103 12.76 -9.02 2.90
N LEU A 104 13.91 -9.55 3.25
CA LEU A 104 14.01 -10.79 4.01
C LEU A 104 13.95 -10.43 5.50
N VAL A 105 12.98 -10.97 6.20
CA VAL A 105 12.81 -10.75 7.63
C VAL A 105 13.00 -12.04 8.41
N GLY A 106 13.40 -11.93 9.67
CA GLY A 106 13.54 -13.06 10.57
C GLY A 106 12.96 -12.77 11.94
N SER A 107 12.46 -13.83 12.59
CA SER A 107 11.96 -13.79 13.97
C SER A 107 13.06 -13.99 15.03
N ASP A 108 14.28 -14.34 14.60
CA ASP A 108 15.40 -14.64 15.51
C ASP A 108 15.90 -13.38 16.23
N PRO A 109 15.87 -13.32 17.58
CA PRO A 109 16.36 -12.18 18.34
C PRO A 109 17.86 -11.89 18.17
N GLY A 110 18.66 -12.90 17.80
CA GLY A 110 20.12 -12.80 17.62
C GLY A 110 20.54 -12.44 16.19
N ALA A 111 19.62 -12.35 15.26
CA ALA A 111 19.95 -12.02 13.87
C ALA A 111 20.36 -10.55 13.71
N THR A 112 21.52 -10.32 13.12
CA THR A 112 22.02 -8.96 12.85
C THR A 112 21.54 -8.49 11.48
N PRO A 113 20.89 -7.32 11.39
CA PRO A 113 20.54 -6.73 10.11
C PRO A 113 21.79 -6.44 9.27
N SER A 114 21.77 -6.75 7.99
CA SER A 114 22.85 -6.42 7.07
C SER A 114 22.30 -5.67 5.86
N SER A 115 22.63 -4.40 5.75
CA SER A 115 22.25 -3.57 4.59
C SER A 115 23.03 -3.94 3.31
N ASN A 116 24.15 -4.66 3.45
CA ASN A 116 25.08 -4.99 2.36
C ASN A 116 25.17 -6.50 2.10
N ALA A 117 24.14 -7.26 2.45
CA ALA A 117 24.14 -8.70 2.21
C ALA A 117 24.21 -9.00 0.71
N THR A 118 25.17 -9.85 0.34
CA THR A 118 25.27 -10.37 -1.03
C THR A 118 24.20 -11.42 -1.30
N LEU A 119 23.96 -11.75 -2.56
CA LEU A 119 23.07 -12.85 -2.93
C LEU A 119 23.52 -14.18 -2.31
N ALA A 120 24.83 -14.42 -2.23
CA ALA A 120 25.39 -15.62 -1.60
C ALA A 120 25.12 -15.66 -0.10
N ASP A 121 25.15 -14.50 0.60
CA ASP A 121 24.83 -14.41 2.02
C ASP A 121 23.35 -14.71 2.26
N ILE A 122 22.47 -14.16 1.42
CA ILE A 122 21.03 -14.44 1.45
C ILE A 122 20.77 -15.93 1.21
N GLY A 123 21.42 -16.52 0.20
CA GLY A 123 21.30 -17.95 -0.11
C GLY A 123 21.71 -18.84 1.06
N ARG A 124 22.84 -18.54 1.72
CA ARG A 124 23.30 -19.28 2.92
C ARG A 124 22.30 -19.15 4.07
N LEU A 125 21.76 -17.97 4.29
CA LEU A 125 20.78 -17.73 5.34
C LEU A 125 19.49 -18.51 5.09
N ILE A 126 18.99 -18.51 3.87
CA ILE A 126 17.79 -19.25 3.46
C ILE A 126 18.03 -20.78 3.58
N ALA A 127 19.19 -21.28 3.13
CA ALA A 127 19.51 -22.70 3.19
C ALA A 127 19.58 -23.27 4.63
N SER A 128 19.78 -22.42 5.63
CA SER A 128 19.94 -22.83 7.02
C SER A 128 18.63 -22.80 7.84
N LYS A 129 17.55 -22.25 7.30
CA LYS A 129 16.31 -21.97 8.05
C LYS A 129 15.08 -22.19 7.19
N ARG A 130 13.93 -22.45 7.81
CA ARG A 130 12.66 -22.54 7.10
C ARG A 130 12.21 -21.14 6.66
N LEU A 131 12.04 -20.98 5.35
CA LEU A 131 11.58 -19.75 4.72
C LEU A 131 10.08 -19.79 4.46
N ALA A 132 9.39 -18.69 4.67
CA ALA A 132 8.03 -18.48 4.20
C ALA A 132 8.00 -17.45 3.06
N ILE A 133 7.22 -17.72 2.02
CA ILE A 133 6.92 -16.81 0.92
C ILE A 133 5.40 -16.73 0.69
N ALA A 134 4.92 -15.66 0.08
CA ALA A 134 3.55 -15.59 -0.40
C ALA A 134 3.35 -16.50 -1.63
N ASN A 135 2.09 -16.81 -1.94
CA ASN A 135 1.74 -17.62 -3.12
C ASN A 135 2.15 -16.87 -4.40
N PRO A 136 3.05 -17.45 -5.23
CA PRO A 136 3.55 -16.79 -6.43
C PRO A 136 2.49 -16.48 -7.49
N ASP A 137 1.39 -17.25 -7.50
CA ASP A 137 0.33 -17.10 -8.51
C ASP A 137 -0.71 -16.03 -8.11
N ARG A 138 -0.66 -15.56 -6.85
CA ARG A 138 -1.68 -14.67 -6.28
C ARG A 138 -1.14 -13.38 -5.69
N ASP A 139 0.16 -13.32 -5.43
CA ASP A 139 0.79 -12.20 -4.73
C ASP A 139 2.08 -11.79 -5.42
N VAL A 140 2.24 -10.51 -5.72
CA VAL A 140 3.43 -9.98 -6.38
C VAL A 140 4.69 -10.24 -5.56
N ALA A 141 4.64 -10.16 -4.23
CA ALA A 141 5.78 -10.51 -3.38
C ALA A 141 6.16 -11.99 -3.54
N GLY A 142 5.17 -12.87 -3.66
CA GLY A 142 5.38 -14.30 -3.90
C GLY A 142 6.04 -14.57 -5.25
N ALA A 143 5.55 -13.95 -6.32
CA ALA A 143 6.14 -14.07 -7.65
C ALA A 143 7.62 -13.61 -7.65
N ARG A 144 7.91 -12.47 -7.02
CA ARG A 144 9.28 -11.95 -6.91
C ARG A 144 10.18 -12.82 -6.02
N ALA A 145 9.63 -13.35 -4.92
CA ALA A 145 10.33 -14.30 -4.07
C ALA A 145 10.72 -15.57 -4.84
N LEU A 146 9.80 -16.11 -5.65
CA LEU A 146 10.05 -17.27 -6.49
C LEU A 146 11.18 -17.01 -7.49
N ASP A 147 11.22 -15.83 -8.14
CA ASP A 147 12.30 -15.46 -9.05
C ASP A 147 13.66 -15.39 -8.34
N LEU A 148 13.69 -14.85 -7.12
CA LEU A 148 14.90 -14.85 -6.30
C LEU A 148 15.35 -16.28 -5.96
N LEU A 149 14.43 -17.15 -5.52
CA LEU A 149 14.74 -18.52 -5.15
C LEU A 149 15.25 -19.33 -6.33
N ARG A 150 14.69 -19.15 -7.53
CA ARG A 150 15.18 -19.75 -8.78
C ARG A 150 16.63 -19.33 -9.07
N LYS A 151 16.97 -18.05 -8.90
CA LYS A 151 18.36 -17.54 -9.08
C LYS A 151 19.32 -18.15 -8.06
N LEU A 152 18.82 -18.51 -6.86
CA LEU A 152 19.58 -19.21 -5.83
C LEU A 152 19.62 -20.73 -5.99
N GLY A 153 18.96 -21.28 -7.02
CA GLY A 153 18.86 -22.73 -7.24
C GLY A 153 17.96 -23.43 -6.21
N ILE A 154 17.06 -22.69 -5.54
CA ILE A 154 16.14 -23.22 -4.53
C ILE A 154 14.80 -23.51 -5.20
N THR A 155 14.37 -24.77 -5.16
CA THR A 155 13.08 -25.20 -5.71
C THR A 155 11.95 -24.90 -4.70
N VAL A 156 10.82 -24.46 -5.24
CA VAL A 156 9.57 -24.25 -4.47
C VAL A 156 8.55 -25.25 -4.98
N ASP A 157 8.45 -26.37 -4.28
CA ASP A 157 7.48 -27.43 -4.55
C ASP A 157 7.13 -28.16 -3.24
N ASP A 158 6.17 -29.07 -3.30
CA ASP A 158 5.69 -29.84 -2.14
C ASP A 158 6.77 -30.75 -1.52
N SER A 159 7.84 -31.07 -2.24
CA SER A 159 8.96 -31.87 -1.75
C SER A 159 9.91 -31.05 -0.89
N ASN A 160 10.02 -29.76 -1.12
CA ASN A 160 10.92 -28.87 -0.38
C ASN A 160 10.24 -28.28 0.88
N LYS A 161 10.27 -29.04 1.97
CA LYS A 161 9.71 -28.62 3.26
C LYS A 161 10.44 -27.42 3.90
N ALA A 162 11.57 -26.99 3.36
CA ALA A 162 12.28 -25.81 3.83
C ALA A 162 11.59 -24.50 3.38
N VAL A 163 10.72 -24.55 2.36
CA VAL A 163 9.94 -23.41 1.93
C VAL A 163 8.45 -23.63 2.24
N ALA A 164 7.85 -22.69 2.96
CA ALA A 164 6.42 -22.66 3.22
C ALA A 164 5.77 -21.60 2.35
N VAL A 165 4.71 -21.95 1.63
CA VAL A 165 3.93 -21.02 0.83
C VAL A 165 2.66 -20.63 1.58
N ALA A 166 2.48 -19.33 1.82
CA ALA A 166 1.28 -18.74 2.40
C ALA A 166 0.40 -18.12 1.31
N GLU A 167 -0.89 -17.93 1.55
CA GLU A 167 -1.82 -17.36 0.56
C GLU A 167 -1.47 -15.92 0.14
N SER A 168 -0.82 -15.15 1.05
CA SER A 168 -0.46 -13.75 0.84
C SER A 168 0.75 -13.35 1.68
N SER A 169 1.30 -12.14 1.45
CA SER A 169 2.34 -11.57 2.30
C SER A 169 1.91 -11.45 3.78
N ALA A 170 0.66 -11.09 4.05
CA ALA A 170 0.12 -11.12 5.42
C ALA A 170 0.10 -12.53 6.02
N GLY A 171 -0.13 -13.56 5.21
CA GLY A 171 -0.01 -14.96 5.61
C GLY A 171 1.43 -15.34 5.99
N VAL A 172 2.44 -14.80 5.29
CA VAL A 172 3.85 -14.98 5.66
C VAL A 172 4.13 -14.39 7.05
N VAL A 173 3.65 -13.17 7.32
CA VAL A 173 3.74 -12.53 8.65
C VAL A 173 3.13 -13.42 9.72
N SER A 174 1.98 -14.03 9.45
CA SER A 174 1.31 -14.95 10.38
C SER A 174 2.13 -16.21 10.65
N LEU A 175 2.78 -16.80 9.63
CA LEU A 175 3.65 -17.96 9.80
C LEU A 175 4.88 -17.63 10.65
N LEU A 176 5.48 -16.46 10.46
CA LEU A 176 6.61 -15.98 11.27
C LEU A 176 6.19 -15.76 12.73
N SER A 177 5.07 -15.07 12.95
CA SER A 177 4.55 -14.80 14.31
C SER A 177 4.18 -16.07 15.06
N ALA A 178 3.75 -17.11 14.35
CA ALA A 178 3.44 -18.42 14.90
C ALA A 178 4.67 -19.35 15.04
N ASN A 179 5.89 -18.86 14.76
CA ASN A 179 7.13 -19.66 14.71
C ASN A 179 7.07 -20.88 13.77
N LYS A 180 6.22 -20.83 12.75
CA LYS A 180 6.12 -21.88 11.72
C LYS A 180 7.15 -21.70 10.60
N ALA A 181 7.80 -20.56 10.53
CA ALA A 181 8.96 -20.25 9.72
C ALA A 181 9.91 -19.34 10.52
N GLN A 182 11.20 -19.40 10.23
CA GLN A 182 12.22 -18.54 10.85
C GLN A 182 12.57 -17.34 9.99
N LEU A 183 12.35 -17.44 8.69
CA LEU A 183 12.58 -16.38 7.70
C LEU A 183 11.32 -16.17 6.86
N GLY A 184 11.14 -14.97 6.36
CA GLY A 184 10.07 -14.65 5.42
C GLY A 184 10.49 -13.58 4.42
N ILE A 185 10.02 -13.69 3.19
CA ILE A 185 10.10 -12.62 2.21
C ILE A 185 8.76 -11.89 2.21
N VAL A 186 8.79 -10.62 2.56
CA VAL A 186 7.60 -9.77 2.72
C VAL A 186 7.83 -8.38 2.12
N TYR A 187 6.79 -7.62 1.97
CA TYR A 187 6.91 -6.19 1.66
C TYR A 187 7.58 -5.42 2.80
N ALA A 188 8.33 -4.38 2.49
CA ALA A 188 8.92 -3.50 3.49
C ALA A 188 7.86 -2.88 4.43
N THR A 189 6.66 -2.62 3.92
CA THR A 189 5.51 -2.18 4.70
C THR A 189 5.07 -3.17 5.78
N ASP A 190 5.22 -4.48 5.52
CA ASP A 190 4.85 -5.55 6.45
C ASP A 190 5.96 -5.81 7.48
N ALA A 191 7.22 -5.50 7.12
CA ALA A 191 8.39 -5.70 7.99
C ALA A 191 8.33 -4.86 9.28
N LEU A 192 7.57 -3.77 9.27
CA LEU A 192 7.36 -2.90 10.45
C LEU A 192 6.57 -3.58 11.57
N SER A 193 6.10 -4.81 11.36
CA SER A 193 5.29 -5.58 12.31
C SER A 193 6.10 -6.26 13.43
N GLY A 194 7.35 -5.83 13.68
CA GLY A 194 8.13 -6.27 14.86
C GLY A 194 9.16 -7.36 14.57
N PHE A 195 9.54 -7.60 13.33
CA PHE A 195 10.64 -8.51 12.99
C PHE A 195 12.01 -7.86 13.27
N ARG A 196 12.96 -8.70 13.69
CA ARG A 196 14.28 -8.22 14.09
C ARG A 196 15.30 -8.19 12.98
N LEU A 197 15.27 -9.18 12.10
CA LEU A 197 16.14 -9.21 10.94
C LEU A 197 15.40 -8.56 9.78
N VAL A 198 15.98 -7.52 9.21
CA VAL A 198 15.52 -6.93 7.97
C VAL A 198 16.73 -6.81 7.05
N VAL A 199 16.73 -7.61 5.99
CA VAL A 199 17.73 -7.53 4.92
C VAL A 199 17.00 -7.03 3.68
N PRO A 200 17.30 -5.82 3.19
CA PRO A 200 16.79 -5.38 1.89
C PRO A 200 17.19 -6.41 0.83
N LEU A 201 16.22 -6.90 0.10
CA LEU A 201 16.54 -7.78 -1.02
C LEU A 201 17.10 -6.90 -2.15
N PRO A 202 18.30 -7.23 -2.65
CA PRO A 202 18.88 -6.47 -3.74
C PRO A 202 17.91 -6.44 -4.91
N THR A 203 17.86 -5.32 -5.60
CA THR A 203 17.08 -5.14 -6.83
C THR A 203 17.74 -5.91 -7.98
N LEU A 204 17.76 -7.23 -7.85
CA LEU A 204 18.28 -8.14 -8.87
C LEU A 204 17.29 -8.17 -10.03
N ASP A 205 17.42 -7.24 -10.96
CA ASP A 205 16.56 -7.13 -12.15
C ASP A 205 15.05 -7.22 -11.86
N GLN A 206 14.67 -6.98 -10.61
CA GLN A 206 13.27 -6.97 -10.21
C GLN A 206 12.70 -5.62 -10.60
N LEU A 207 11.65 -5.65 -11.40
CA LEU A 207 10.85 -4.45 -11.61
C LEU A 207 10.37 -3.95 -10.25
N PRO A 208 10.53 -2.66 -9.96
CA PRO A 208 10.06 -2.10 -8.69
C PRO A 208 8.55 -2.32 -8.55
N ILE A 209 8.09 -2.46 -7.30
CA ILE A 209 6.66 -2.53 -7.00
C ILE A 209 6.18 -1.09 -6.86
N ASP A 210 5.84 -0.50 -7.99
CA ASP A 210 5.42 0.90 -8.06
C ASP A 210 3.90 1.01 -8.06
N TYR A 211 3.42 1.98 -7.30
CA TYR A 211 2.03 2.38 -7.25
C TYR A 211 1.88 3.76 -7.89
N VAL A 212 0.86 3.88 -8.69
CA VAL A 212 0.39 5.17 -9.18
C VAL A 212 -0.72 5.70 -8.28
N VAL A 213 -0.86 7.02 -8.25
CA VAL A 213 -2.06 7.69 -7.80
C VAL A 213 -2.77 8.28 -9.00
N ALA A 214 -4.09 8.17 -9.04
CA ALA A 214 -4.91 8.76 -10.08
C ALA A 214 -6.23 9.28 -9.52
N ARG A 215 -6.80 10.28 -10.17
CA ARG A 215 -8.16 10.73 -9.96
C ARG A 215 -9.13 9.72 -10.56
N ALA A 216 -10.14 9.31 -9.82
CA ALA A 216 -11.24 8.53 -10.36
C ALA A 216 -11.98 9.33 -11.45
N ARG A 217 -12.73 8.64 -12.32
CA ARG A 217 -13.41 9.26 -13.44
C ARG A 217 -14.48 10.26 -13.01
N ASP A 218 -15.26 9.90 -12.01
CA ASP A 218 -16.38 10.69 -11.51
C ASP A 218 -16.23 10.98 -10.01
N PRO A 219 -15.22 11.78 -9.60
CA PRO A 219 -15.04 12.11 -8.20
C PRO A 219 -16.15 13.07 -7.74
N GLU A 220 -16.64 12.88 -6.53
CA GLU A 220 -17.65 13.80 -5.97
C GLU A 220 -17.05 15.08 -5.41
N LEU A 221 -15.73 15.13 -5.25
CA LEU A 221 -14.99 16.26 -4.70
C LEU A 221 -13.90 16.73 -5.66
N ASP A 222 -13.48 18.00 -5.53
CA ASP A 222 -12.21 18.42 -6.09
C ASP A 222 -11.06 17.75 -5.33
N VAL A 223 -10.38 16.83 -6.00
CA VAL A 223 -9.29 16.04 -5.42
C VAL A 223 -7.91 16.68 -5.60
N GLN A 224 -7.79 17.75 -6.38
CA GLN A 224 -6.50 18.38 -6.68
C GLN A 224 -5.75 18.84 -5.41
N PRO A 225 -6.42 19.44 -4.40
CA PRO A 225 -5.75 19.81 -3.16
C PRO A 225 -5.18 18.60 -2.41
N PHE A 226 -5.91 17.46 -2.40
CA PHE A 226 -5.42 16.24 -1.78
C PHE A 226 -4.25 15.63 -2.55
N LEU A 227 -4.32 15.56 -3.89
CA LEU A 227 -3.21 15.09 -4.73
C LEU A 227 -1.95 15.95 -4.57
N ALA A 228 -2.10 17.27 -4.43
CA ALA A 228 -1.00 18.16 -4.13
C ALA A 228 -0.42 17.91 -2.71
N PHE A 229 -1.29 17.68 -1.72
CA PHE A 229 -0.88 17.36 -0.36
C PHE A 229 -0.04 16.07 -0.28
N LEU A 230 -0.34 15.05 -1.08
CA LEU A 230 0.45 13.80 -1.12
C LEU A 230 1.93 14.03 -1.46
N LYS A 231 2.26 15.15 -2.12
CA LYS A 231 3.63 15.56 -2.44
C LYS A 231 4.30 16.40 -1.34
N SER A 232 3.57 16.74 -0.27
CA SER A 232 4.11 17.54 0.83
C SER A 232 5.19 16.80 1.62
N PRO A 233 6.11 17.53 2.29
CA PRO A 233 7.11 16.92 3.13
C PRO A 233 6.51 16.02 4.23
N GLU A 234 5.40 16.42 4.83
CA GLU A 234 4.73 15.66 5.89
C GLU A 234 4.16 14.34 5.37
N ALA A 235 3.52 14.36 4.20
CA ALA A 235 3.00 13.15 3.57
C ALA A 235 4.15 12.20 3.18
N LYS A 236 5.25 12.72 2.62
CA LYS A 236 6.44 11.94 2.28
C LYS A 236 7.08 11.28 3.50
N VAL A 237 7.24 12.00 4.60
CA VAL A 237 7.74 11.44 5.87
C VAL A 237 6.81 10.32 6.35
N THR A 238 5.50 10.51 6.25
CA THR A 238 4.52 9.50 6.66
C THR A 238 4.62 8.24 5.81
N PHE A 239 4.74 8.36 4.49
CA PHE A 239 4.96 7.22 3.61
C PHE A 239 6.27 6.50 3.90
N THR A 240 7.37 7.23 4.08
CA THR A 240 8.68 6.65 4.42
C THR A 240 8.63 5.91 5.76
N SER A 241 7.98 6.48 6.77
CA SER A 241 7.79 5.81 8.07
C SER A 241 6.93 4.55 7.98
N ALA A 242 6.13 4.42 6.94
CA ALA A 242 5.34 3.23 6.63
C ALA A 242 6.09 2.21 5.73
N GLY A 243 7.38 2.39 5.47
CA GLY A 243 8.18 1.47 4.66
C GLY A 243 8.08 1.69 3.15
N LEU A 244 7.50 2.80 2.71
CA LEU A 244 7.37 3.15 1.30
C LEU A 244 8.38 4.21 0.89
N THR A 245 8.78 4.21 -0.38
CA THR A 245 9.60 5.26 -0.97
C THR A 245 8.70 6.16 -1.83
N PRO A 246 8.49 7.44 -1.46
CA PRO A 246 7.82 8.40 -2.34
C PRO A 246 8.59 8.60 -3.63
N ILE A 247 7.88 8.71 -4.76
CA ILE A 247 8.43 8.98 -6.09
C ILE A 247 8.03 10.41 -6.47
N ASP A 248 9.01 11.19 -6.90
CA ASP A 248 8.80 12.54 -7.43
C ASP A 248 8.78 12.47 -8.97
N ASP A 249 7.57 12.32 -9.53
CA ASP A 249 7.29 12.46 -10.96
C ASP A 249 6.57 13.79 -11.24
#